data_d770910a834fb58fdc00037a3f4df5db
#
_entry.id   d770910a834fb58fdc00037a3f4df5db
#
_cell.length_a   1.000
_cell.length_b   1.000
_cell.length_c   1.000
_cell.angle_alpha   90.00
_cell.angle_beta   90.00
_cell.angle_gamma   90.00
#
_symmetry.space_group_name_H-M   'P 1'
#
loop_
_entity.id
_entity.type
_entity.pdbx_description
1 polymer ?
#
loop_
_entity_poly.entity_id
_entity_poly.type
_entity_poly.pdbx_seq_one_letter_code
_entity_poly.pdbx_strand_id
1 'polypeptide(L)'
;MAEPSQIALPLAARVPAGAQRIVVGDANAAVIEALQSPDRWPFHVAVLTGPARSGKSLLARWAAGLHGDTLEVIDDAETWDETALFHRWNAVQQGGTREGGALLLVVNAAEEGWRIALPDLASRIGGSLQLAIGAPDDAMAGELILAHAEARGLSLPEGAADYCVPRTERSFAAIEALVAAIDRISLERQSPATMSVWRAALEALHGPEQQRLL
;
A
#
# COMPACT_ATOMS: atom_id res chain seq x y z
N MET A 1 23.47 12.94 4.68
CA MET A 1 22.76 11.68 4.43
C MET A 1 22.03 11.34 5.70
N ALA A 2 20.72 11.50 5.71
CA ALA A 2 19.90 11.16 6.88
C ALA A 2 19.67 9.64 6.84
N GLU A 3 19.97 8.96 7.94
CA GLU A 3 19.62 7.56 8.12
C GLU A 3 18.08 7.42 8.11
N PRO A 4 17.53 6.36 7.48
CA PRO A 4 16.10 6.10 7.52
C PRO A 4 15.69 5.90 8.98
N SER A 5 14.96 6.88 9.53
CA SER A 5 14.44 6.82 10.89
C SER A 5 13.33 5.77 10.92
N GLN A 6 13.62 4.64 11.52
CA GLN A 6 12.63 3.63 11.87
C GLN A 6 11.73 4.20 12.96
N ILE A 7 10.60 4.78 12.57
CA ILE A 7 9.58 5.18 13.53
C ILE A 7 8.97 3.89 14.06
N ALA A 8 9.29 3.56 15.31
CA ALA A 8 8.58 2.55 16.04
C ALA A 8 7.14 3.06 16.25
N LEU A 9 6.22 2.70 15.34
CA LEU A 9 4.79 2.86 15.58
C LEU A 9 4.48 2.07 16.85
N PRO A 10 3.74 2.65 17.82
CA PRO A 10 3.33 1.93 19.02
C PRO A 10 2.30 0.86 18.64
N LEU A 11 2.75 -0.26 18.10
CA LEU A 11 1.97 -1.47 17.84
C LEU A 11 1.77 -2.24 19.16
N ALA A 12 1.13 -1.62 20.13
CA ALA A 12 0.66 -2.29 21.35
C ALA A 12 -0.67 -3.03 21.13
N ALA A 13 -1.06 -3.32 19.89
CA ALA A 13 -2.11 -4.28 19.58
C ALA A 13 -1.43 -5.60 19.20
N ARG A 14 -1.79 -6.71 19.90
CA ARG A 14 -1.40 -8.07 19.52
C ARG A 14 -1.67 -8.27 18.03
N VAL A 15 -0.62 -8.21 17.23
CA VAL A 15 -0.68 -8.52 15.81
C VAL A 15 -0.89 -10.04 15.72
N PRO A 16 -2.00 -10.55 15.14
CA PRO A 16 -2.15 -11.98 14.91
C PRO A 16 -0.99 -12.48 14.04
N ALA A 17 -0.53 -13.69 14.27
CA ALA A 17 0.44 -14.35 13.39
C ALA A 17 -0.10 -14.32 11.95
N GLY A 18 0.57 -13.58 11.05
CA GLY A 18 0.12 -13.32 9.68
C GLY A 18 -0.21 -11.85 9.36
N ALA A 19 -0.10 -10.92 10.31
CA ALA A 19 -0.31 -9.50 10.02
C ALA A 19 0.83 -8.96 9.15
N GLN A 20 0.48 -8.50 7.97
CA GLN A 20 1.41 -7.83 7.06
C GLN A 20 2.04 -6.62 7.75
N ARG A 21 3.37 -6.58 7.79
CA ARG A 21 4.14 -5.44 8.30
C ARG A 21 3.93 -4.25 7.35
N ILE A 22 3.60 -3.08 7.91
CA ILE A 22 3.57 -1.84 7.15
C ILE A 22 5.01 -1.35 7.00
N VAL A 23 5.48 -1.27 5.76
CA VAL A 23 6.76 -0.62 5.43
C VAL A 23 6.49 0.86 5.22
N VAL A 24 7.22 1.71 5.95
CA VAL A 24 7.08 3.17 5.89
C VAL A 24 8.26 3.73 5.09
N GLY A 25 7.97 4.56 4.10
CA GLY A 25 8.97 5.27 3.29
C GLY A 25 8.36 6.57 2.75
N ASP A 26 9.14 7.31 1.96
CA ASP A 26 8.71 8.60 1.41
C ASP A 26 7.40 8.49 0.61
N ALA A 27 7.17 7.34 -0.01
CA ALA A 27 5.98 7.08 -0.81
C ALA A 27 4.66 7.11 0.00
N ASN A 28 4.68 6.83 1.30
CA ASN A 28 3.47 6.70 2.13
C ASN A 28 3.53 7.41 3.48
N ALA A 29 4.64 8.04 3.85
CA ALA A 29 4.79 8.67 5.16
C ALA A 29 3.71 9.74 5.42
N ALA A 30 3.46 10.63 4.46
CA ALA A 30 2.43 11.65 4.56
C ALA A 30 1.01 11.07 4.67
N VAL A 31 0.74 9.95 3.97
CA VAL A 31 -0.52 9.23 4.06
C VAL A 31 -0.72 8.68 5.47
N ILE A 32 0.31 8.02 6.02
CA ILE A 32 0.27 7.44 7.37
C ILE A 32 0.05 8.55 8.42
N GLU A 33 0.74 9.67 8.30
CA GLU A 33 0.55 10.83 9.18
C GLU A 33 -0.89 11.35 9.13
N ALA A 34 -1.44 11.54 7.93
CA ALA A 34 -2.81 12.01 7.76
C ALA A 34 -3.85 11.02 8.32
N LEU A 35 -3.62 9.72 8.17
CA LEU A 35 -4.51 8.67 8.70
C LEU A 35 -4.54 8.60 10.23
N GLN A 36 -3.55 9.18 10.92
CA GLN A 36 -3.53 9.27 12.40
C GLN A 36 -4.46 10.36 12.96
N SER A 37 -4.92 11.30 12.14
CA SER A 37 -5.69 12.46 12.59
C SER A 37 -6.90 12.73 11.68
N PRO A 38 -7.90 11.82 11.64
CA PRO A 38 -9.09 11.98 10.78
C PRO A 38 -9.94 13.20 11.13
N ASP A 39 -9.87 13.67 12.36
CA ASP A 39 -10.51 14.90 12.86
C ASP A 39 -10.04 16.17 12.13
N ARG A 40 -8.87 16.15 11.54
CA ARG A 40 -8.27 17.26 10.78
C ARG A 40 -8.60 17.24 9.30
N TRP A 41 -9.26 16.20 8.81
CA TRP A 41 -9.58 16.12 7.38
C TRP A 41 -10.68 17.14 7.00
N PRO A 42 -10.53 17.81 5.84
CA PRO A 42 -11.61 18.61 5.30
C PRO A 42 -12.88 17.77 5.18
N PHE A 43 -13.99 18.30 5.71
CA PHE A 43 -15.27 17.60 5.75
C PHE A 43 -15.23 16.23 6.45
N HIS A 44 -14.20 15.93 7.22
CA HIS A 44 -13.94 14.61 7.83
C HIS A 44 -13.94 13.47 6.82
N VAL A 45 -13.57 13.75 5.55
CA VAL A 45 -13.51 12.76 4.46
C VAL A 45 -12.14 12.80 3.80
N ALA A 46 -11.56 11.62 3.59
CA ALA A 46 -10.35 11.45 2.82
C ALA A 46 -10.53 10.42 1.71
N VAL A 47 -9.81 10.61 0.61
CA VAL A 47 -9.73 9.69 -0.52
C VAL A 47 -8.30 9.19 -0.63
N LEU A 48 -8.10 7.88 -0.50
CA LEU A 48 -6.81 7.23 -0.60
C LEU A 48 -6.65 6.56 -1.96
N THR A 49 -5.68 7.04 -2.71
CA THR A 49 -5.30 6.53 -4.04
C THR A 49 -3.86 6.03 -4.03
N GLY A 50 -3.45 5.35 -5.09
CA GLY A 50 -2.08 4.89 -5.28
C GLY A 50 -1.99 3.69 -6.20
N PRO A 51 -0.78 3.29 -6.58
CA PRO A 51 -0.54 2.16 -7.48
C PRO A 51 -1.14 0.84 -6.98
N ALA A 52 -1.31 -0.11 -7.89
CA ALA A 52 -1.68 -1.47 -7.53
C ALA A 52 -0.65 -2.06 -6.54
N ARG A 53 -1.15 -2.83 -5.57
CA ARG A 53 -0.31 -3.48 -4.52
C ARG A 53 0.44 -2.52 -3.58
N SER A 54 0.15 -1.20 -3.60
CA SER A 54 0.81 -0.22 -2.72
C SER A 54 0.39 -0.30 -1.23
N GLY A 55 -0.49 -1.22 -0.89
CA GLY A 55 -0.91 -1.42 0.50
C GLY A 55 -2.06 -0.50 0.95
N LYS A 56 -2.82 0.12 0.05
CA LYS A 56 -3.98 0.98 0.37
C LYS A 56 -4.93 0.33 1.38
N SER A 57 -5.43 -0.86 1.05
CA SER A 57 -6.35 -1.60 1.93
C SER A 57 -5.71 -2.03 3.26
N LEU A 58 -4.37 -2.24 3.28
CA LEU A 58 -3.64 -2.51 4.52
C LEU A 58 -3.61 -1.29 5.42
N LEU A 59 -3.28 -0.11 4.87
CA LEU A 59 -3.29 1.16 5.58
C LEU A 59 -4.70 1.53 6.06
N ALA A 60 -5.71 1.30 5.24
CA ALA A 60 -7.11 1.54 5.61
C ALA A 60 -7.56 0.66 6.78
N ARG A 61 -7.22 -0.65 6.76
CA ARG A 61 -7.49 -1.55 7.89
C ARG A 61 -6.73 -1.16 9.15
N TRP A 62 -5.47 -0.74 9.01
CA TRP A 62 -4.69 -0.23 10.13
C TRP A 62 -5.34 1.02 10.75
N ALA A 63 -5.75 1.99 9.94
CA ALA A 63 -6.45 3.19 10.39
C ALA A 63 -7.77 2.86 11.06
N ALA A 64 -8.57 1.95 10.49
CA ALA A 64 -9.81 1.48 11.11
C ALA A 64 -9.55 0.82 12.48
N GLY A 65 -8.47 0.05 12.61
CA GLY A 65 -8.07 -0.53 13.89
C GLY A 65 -7.64 0.51 14.94
N LEU A 66 -7.05 1.62 14.48
CA LEU A 66 -6.61 2.71 15.35
C LEU A 66 -7.79 3.55 15.88
N HIS A 67 -8.77 3.84 15.01
CA HIS A 67 -9.87 4.75 15.31
C HIS A 67 -11.19 4.05 15.66
N GLY A 68 -11.27 2.74 15.44
CA GLY A 68 -12.46 1.95 15.71
C GLY A 68 -13.70 2.50 15.01
N ASP A 69 -14.77 2.62 15.76
CA ASP A 69 -16.08 3.04 15.23
C ASP A 69 -16.15 4.53 14.80
N THR A 70 -15.11 5.33 15.05
CA THR A 70 -15.06 6.75 14.63
C THR A 70 -14.53 6.92 13.20
N LEU A 71 -14.00 5.86 12.57
CA LEU A 71 -13.58 5.88 11.17
C LEU A 71 -14.32 4.81 10.38
N GLU A 72 -15.18 5.25 9.46
CA GLU A 72 -15.76 4.37 8.45
C GLU A 72 -14.79 4.24 7.27
N VAL A 73 -14.55 3.01 6.81
CA VAL A 73 -13.71 2.74 5.63
C VAL A 73 -14.55 2.08 4.55
N ILE A 74 -14.50 2.62 3.34
CA ILE A 74 -15.07 2.03 2.13
C ILE A 74 -13.92 1.69 1.20
N ASP A 75 -13.61 0.39 1.08
CA ASP A 75 -12.62 -0.11 0.11
C ASP A 75 -13.28 -0.33 -1.24
N ASP A 76 -12.53 -0.21 -2.34
CA ASP A 76 -13.03 -0.25 -3.73
C ASP A 76 -14.19 0.76 -3.96
N ALA A 77 -14.04 1.97 -3.45
CA ALA A 77 -15.09 3.00 -3.47
C ALA A 77 -15.59 3.32 -4.88
N GLU A 78 -14.78 3.17 -5.91
CA GLU A 78 -15.14 3.35 -7.32
C GLU A 78 -16.17 2.33 -7.83
N THR A 79 -16.38 1.23 -7.12
CA THR A 79 -17.37 0.19 -7.48
C THR A 79 -18.73 0.40 -6.81
N TRP A 80 -18.79 1.35 -5.87
CA TRP A 80 -20.01 1.63 -5.12
C TRP A 80 -21.01 2.45 -5.95
N ASP A 81 -22.27 2.32 -5.59
CA ASP A 81 -23.33 3.20 -6.12
C ASP A 81 -23.07 4.65 -5.67
N GLU A 82 -23.03 5.58 -6.62
CA GLU A 82 -22.70 6.97 -6.36
C GLU A 82 -23.72 7.68 -5.45
N THR A 83 -24.99 7.28 -5.52
CA THR A 83 -26.03 7.80 -4.63
C THR A 83 -25.81 7.33 -3.20
N ALA A 84 -25.41 6.06 -3.02
CA ALA A 84 -25.07 5.54 -1.69
C ALA A 84 -23.85 6.25 -1.11
N LEU A 85 -22.77 6.47 -1.90
CA LEU A 85 -21.62 7.26 -1.47
C LEU A 85 -21.97 8.70 -1.10
N PHE A 86 -22.84 9.33 -1.89
CA PHE A 86 -23.33 10.67 -1.61
C PHE A 86 -24.07 10.74 -0.27
N HIS A 87 -24.90 9.74 0.03
CA HIS A 87 -25.59 9.66 1.32
C HIS A 87 -24.60 9.43 2.47
N ARG A 88 -23.57 8.59 2.30
CA ARG A 88 -22.54 8.36 3.31
C ARG A 88 -21.76 9.64 3.61
N TRP A 89 -21.34 10.35 2.55
CA TRP A 89 -20.66 11.64 2.69
C TRP A 89 -21.51 12.64 3.49
N ASN A 90 -22.81 12.76 3.17
CA ASN A 90 -23.71 13.64 3.89
C ASN A 90 -23.93 13.21 5.35
N ALA A 91 -24.00 11.91 5.62
CA ALA A 91 -24.18 11.39 6.98
C ALA A 91 -23.03 11.81 7.89
N VAL A 92 -21.78 11.76 7.39
CA VAL A 92 -20.61 12.25 8.15
C VAL A 92 -20.74 13.72 8.51
N GLN A 93 -21.26 14.58 7.60
CA GLN A 93 -21.46 16.01 7.85
C GLN A 93 -22.53 16.30 8.91
N GLN A 94 -23.50 15.39 9.07
CA GLN A 94 -24.63 15.55 10.00
C GLN A 94 -24.38 14.90 11.36
N GLY A 95 -23.15 14.40 11.61
CA GLY A 95 -22.84 13.63 12.83
C GLY A 95 -23.51 12.25 12.87
N GLY A 96 -24.02 11.76 11.75
CA GLY A 96 -24.92 10.60 11.66
C GLY A 96 -24.26 9.23 11.75
N THR A 97 -22.93 9.12 11.87
CA THR A 97 -22.28 7.83 12.14
C THR A 97 -21.81 7.69 13.58
N ARG A 98 -21.52 8.77 14.27
CA ARG A 98 -21.25 9.05 15.72
C ARG A 98 -20.60 10.42 15.81
N GLU A 99 -20.70 11.11 16.96
CA GLU A 99 -20.01 12.38 17.17
C GLU A 99 -18.53 12.26 16.80
N GLY A 100 -18.09 13.04 15.79
CA GLY A 100 -16.69 13.06 15.32
C GLY A 100 -16.31 11.99 14.29
N GLY A 101 -17.26 11.28 13.69
CA GLY A 101 -16.99 10.25 12.68
C GLY A 101 -16.36 10.80 11.40
N ALA A 102 -15.43 10.03 10.82
CA ALA A 102 -14.77 10.33 9.56
C ALA A 102 -15.00 9.20 8.55
N LEU A 103 -14.81 9.51 7.26
CA LEU A 103 -14.96 8.57 6.14
C LEU A 103 -13.67 8.50 5.33
N LEU A 104 -13.12 7.30 5.20
CA LEU A 104 -12.00 7.01 4.29
C LEU A 104 -12.51 6.23 3.08
N LEU A 105 -12.35 6.80 1.90
CA LEU A 105 -12.63 6.15 0.63
C LEU A 105 -11.32 5.63 0.02
N VAL A 106 -11.20 4.33 -0.16
CA VAL A 106 -10.04 3.72 -0.82
C VAL A 106 -10.40 3.44 -2.26
N VAL A 107 -9.61 3.98 -3.18
CA VAL A 107 -9.84 3.88 -4.62
C VAL A 107 -8.75 3.03 -5.26
N ASN A 108 -9.15 1.97 -5.94
CA ASN A 108 -8.29 1.04 -6.66
C ASN A 108 -8.43 1.17 -8.19
N ALA A 109 -9.07 2.27 -8.67
CA ALA A 109 -9.20 2.55 -10.09
C ALA A 109 -7.84 2.50 -10.78
N ALA A 110 -7.82 1.97 -12.01
CA ALA A 110 -6.65 1.95 -12.89
C ALA A 110 -6.19 3.39 -13.25
N GLU A 111 -5.14 3.52 -14.05
CA GLU A 111 -4.47 4.77 -14.40
C GLU A 111 -5.40 5.89 -14.94
N GLU A 112 -6.59 5.53 -15.45
CA GLU A 112 -7.60 6.51 -15.90
C GLU A 112 -8.27 7.31 -14.78
N GLY A 113 -8.05 6.90 -13.51
CA GLY A 113 -8.63 7.53 -12.34
C GLY A 113 -10.11 7.18 -12.10
N TRP A 114 -10.63 7.64 -10.98
CA TRP A 114 -12.04 7.44 -10.61
C TRP A 114 -12.92 8.49 -11.30
N ARG A 115 -13.80 8.05 -12.19
CA ARG A 115 -14.77 8.91 -12.89
C ARG A 115 -16.09 8.88 -12.14
N ILE A 116 -16.51 10.03 -11.61
CA ILE A 116 -17.77 10.20 -10.90
C ILE A 116 -18.75 10.91 -11.83
N ALA A 117 -19.87 10.26 -12.12
CA ALA A 117 -20.90 10.80 -13.00
C ALA A 117 -21.81 11.81 -12.30
N LEU A 118 -22.07 11.63 -10.99
CA LEU A 118 -22.91 12.52 -10.20
C LEU A 118 -22.15 13.82 -9.85
N PRO A 119 -22.51 15.00 -10.43
CA PRO A 119 -21.72 16.22 -10.28
C PRO A 119 -21.57 16.68 -8.82
N ASP A 120 -22.62 16.53 -8.02
CA ASP A 120 -22.60 16.91 -6.62
C ASP A 120 -21.63 16.05 -5.82
N LEU A 121 -21.56 14.73 -6.09
CA LEU A 121 -20.60 13.83 -5.47
C LEU A 121 -19.18 14.18 -5.93
N ALA A 122 -18.97 14.38 -7.23
CA ALA A 122 -17.67 14.74 -7.77
C ALA A 122 -17.10 16.00 -7.11
N SER A 123 -17.93 17.05 -6.93
CA SER A 123 -17.55 18.29 -6.25
C SER A 123 -17.14 18.04 -4.78
N ARG A 124 -17.91 17.22 -4.06
CA ARG A 124 -17.66 16.91 -2.65
C ARG A 124 -16.40 16.07 -2.45
N ILE A 125 -16.23 15.02 -3.27
CA ILE A 125 -15.03 14.18 -3.27
C ILE A 125 -13.79 15.01 -3.64
N GLY A 126 -13.90 15.92 -4.64
CA GLY A 126 -12.82 16.81 -5.00
C GLY A 126 -12.41 17.81 -3.91
N GLY A 127 -13.35 18.19 -3.03
CA GLY A 127 -13.09 19.02 -1.85
C GLY A 127 -12.56 18.27 -0.61
N SER A 128 -12.63 16.95 -0.62
CA SER A 128 -12.15 16.10 0.48
C SER A 128 -10.62 15.98 0.47
N LEU A 129 -10.01 15.47 1.55
CA LEU A 129 -8.56 15.27 1.59
C LEU A 129 -8.12 14.23 0.57
N GLN A 130 -7.21 14.60 -0.34
CA GLN A 130 -6.65 13.69 -1.32
C GLN A 130 -5.33 13.12 -0.80
N LEU A 131 -5.30 11.81 -0.57
CA LEU A 131 -4.14 11.06 -0.11
C LEU A 131 -3.65 10.15 -1.25
N ALA A 132 -2.40 10.29 -1.65
CA ALA A 132 -1.83 9.47 -2.72
C ALA A 132 -0.56 8.77 -2.25
N ILE A 133 -0.52 7.45 -2.41
CA ILE A 133 0.71 6.67 -2.22
C ILE A 133 1.54 6.82 -3.51
N GLY A 134 2.79 7.23 -3.36
CA GLY A 134 3.74 7.34 -4.47
C GLY A 134 4.35 6.00 -4.89
N ALA A 135 5.31 6.06 -5.82
CA ALA A 135 6.16 4.90 -6.14
C ALA A 135 7.21 4.68 -5.03
N PRO A 136 7.60 3.44 -4.72
CA PRO A 136 8.62 3.16 -3.72
C PRO A 136 10.00 3.64 -4.20
N ASP A 137 10.76 4.26 -3.30
CA ASP A 137 12.19 4.50 -3.48
C ASP A 137 13.01 3.21 -3.26
N ASP A 138 14.33 3.27 -3.49
CA ASP A 138 15.21 2.10 -3.37
C ASP A 138 15.26 1.56 -1.93
N ALA A 139 15.23 2.42 -0.93
CA ALA A 139 15.24 2.01 0.48
C ALA A 139 13.94 1.27 0.83
N MET A 140 12.80 1.85 0.47
CA MET A 140 11.50 1.22 0.66
C MET A 140 11.37 -0.08 -0.14
N ALA A 141 11.89 -0.13 -1.37
CA ALA A 141 11.88 -1.35 -2.19
C ALA A 141 12.65 -2.49 -1.52
N GLY A 142 13.81 -2.21 -0.93
CA GLY A 142 14.59 -3.18 -0.15
C GLY A 142 13.82 -3.73 1.05
N GLU A 143 13.21 -2.84 1.84
CA GLU A 143 12.38 -3.23 2.99
C GLU A 143 11.12 -4.02 2.57
N LEU A 144 10.51 -3.68 1.43
CA LEU A 144 9.37 -4.42 0.88
C LEU A 144 9.77 -5.84 0.45
N ILE A 145 10.93 -6.02 -0.19
CA ILE A 145 11.46 -7.34 -0.54
C ILE A 145 11.59 -8.21 0.72
N LEU A 146 12.18 -7.66 1.78
CA LEU A 146 12.36 -8.37 3.05
C LEU A 146 11.02 -8.68 3.73
N ALA A 147 10.10 -7.71 3.77
CA ALA A 147 8.77 -7.89 4.36
C ALA A 147 7.93 -8.94 3.60
N HIS A 148 7.96 -8.94 2.27
CA HIS A 148 7.28 -9.94 1.47
C HIS A 148 7.89 -11.34 1.61
N ALA A 149 9.22 -11.44 1.77
CA ALA A 149 9.90 -12.70 2.03
C ALA A 149 9.53 -13.25 3.41
N GLU A 150 9.56 -12.41 4.45
CA GLU A 150 9.15 -12.76 5.81
C GLU A 150 7.71 -13.28 5.85
N ALA A 151 6.78 -12.58 5.18
CA ALA A 151 5.37 -12.98 5.10
C ALA A 151 5.16 -14.36 4.44
N ARG A 152 6.11 -14.80 3.60
CA ARG A 152 6.12 -16.14 2.96
C ARG A 152 6.94 -17.17 3.71
N GLY A 153 7.56 -16.79 4.84
CA GLY A 153 8.49 -17.66 5.55
C GLY A 153 9.79 -17.93 4.78
N LEU A 154 10.11 -17.08 3.80
CA LEU A 154 11.30 -17.19 2.97
C LEU A 154 12.47 -16.47 3.65
N SER A 155 13.54 -17.19 3.96
CA SER A 155 14.76 -16.59 4.47
C SER A 155 15.63 -16.10 3.31
N LEU A 156 15.82 -14.78 3.22
CA LEU A 156 16.74 -14.17 2.26
C LEU A 156 18.08 -13.92 2.94
N PRO A 157 19.21 -14.36 2.34
CA PRO A 157 20.55 -14.02 2.81
C PRO A 157 20.81 -12.51 2.74
N GLU A 158 21.78 -12.06 3.54
CA GLU A 158 22.30 -10.70 3.48
C GLU A 158 22.72 -10.32 2.03
N GLY A 159 22.43 -9.09 1.62
CA GLY A 159 22.70 -8.59 0.28
C GLY A 159 21.64 -8.96 -0.78
N ALA A 160 20.61 -9.74 -0.43
CA ALA A 160 19.54 -10.08 -1.38
C ALA A 160 18.80 -8.84 -1.89
N ALA A 161 18.43 -7.93 -0.97
CA ALA A 161 17.76 -6.69 -1.33
C ALA A 161 18.67 -5.82 -2.22
N ASP A 162 19.93 -5.63 -1.84
CA ASP A 162 20.91 -4.83 -2.60
C ASP A 162 21.12 -5.34 -4.01
N TYR A 163 21.08 -6.66 -4.18
CA TYR A 163 21.17 -7.27 -5.50
C TYR A 163 19.90 -7.09 -6.34
N CYS A 164 18.72 -7.23 -5.71
CA CYS A 164 17.44 -7.25 -6.39
C CYS A 164 16.91 -5.85 -6.73
N VAL A 165 17.06 -4.88 -5.82
CA VAL A 165 16.50 -3.53 -5.98
C VAL A 165 16.90 -2.86 -7.30
N PRO A 166 18.19 -2.75 -7.68
CA PRO A 166 18.59 -2.06 -8.92
C PRO A 166 18.18 -2.81 -10.20
N ARG A 167 17.69 -4.05 -10.06
CA ARG A 167 17.30 -4.94 -11.17
C ARG A 167 15.79 -5.16 -11.26
N THR A 168 15.03 -4.52 -10.39
CA THR A 168 13.57 -4.65 -10.33
C THR A 168 12.93 -3.31 -10.70
N GLU A 169 11.81 -3.35 -11.40
CA GLU A 169 11.00 -2.15 -11.63
C GLU A 169 10.56 -1.55 -10.29
N ARG A 170 10.61 -0.21 -10.18
CA ARG A 170 10.21 0.53 -8.98
C ARG A 170 8.68 0.60 -8.86
N SER A 171 8.05 -0.57 -8.77
CA SER A 171 6.62 -0.69 -8.51
C SER A 171 6.34 -1.73 -7.43
N PHE A 172 5.32 -1.50 -6.62
CA PHE A 172 4.92 -2.45 -5.57
C PHE A 172 4.58 -3.81 -6.16
N ALA A 173 3.92 -3.83 -7.32
CA ALA A 173 3.52 -5.05 -7.99
C ALA A 173 4.73 -5.86 -8.48
N ALA A 174 5.74 -5.19 -9.06
CA ALA A 174 6.97 -5.86 -9.52
C ALA A 174 7.78 -6.42 -8.34
N ILE A 175 7.87 -5.69 -7.23
CA ILE A 175 8.55 -6.14 -6.01
C ILE A 175 7.87 -7.39 -5.44
N GLU A 176 6.53 -7.38 -5.32
CA GLU A 176 5.77 -8.54 -4.84
C GLU A 176 5.94 -9.73 -5.79
N ALA A 177 5.85 -9.51 -7.11
CA ALA A 177 6.03 -10.55 -8.13
C ALA A 177 7.42 -11.17 -8.07
N LEU A 178 8.48 -10.35 -7.84
CA LEU A 178 9.84 -10.85 -7.68
C LEU A 178 9.96 -11.81 -6.50
N VAL A 179 9.47 -11.42 -5.32
CA VAL A 179 9.56 -12.27 -4.13
C VAL A 179 8.73 -13.54 -4.30
N ALA A 180 7.56 -13.45 -4.95
CA ALA A 180 6.76 -14.63 -5.27
C ALA A 180 7.48 -15.57 -6.26
N ALA A 181 8.21 -15.03 -7.24
CA ALA A 181 9.02 -15.84 -8.16
C ALA A 181 10.20 -16.50 -7.45
N ILE A 182 10.89 -15.79 -6.54
CA ILE A 182 11.99 -16.34 -5.73
C ILE A 182 11.47 -17.51 -4.87
N ASP A 183 10.36 -17.34 -4.20
CA ASP A 183 9.73 -18.35 -3.36
C ASP A 183 9.37 -19.60 -4.20
N ARG A 184 8.66 -19.42 -5.30
CA ARG A 184 8.29 -20.50 -6.21
C ARG A 184 9.50 -21.27 -6.72
N ILE A 185 10.54 -20.60 -7.21
CA ILE A 185 11.74 -21.25 -7.75
C ILE A 185 12.53 -21.97 -6.66
N SER A 186 12.58 -21.38 -5.45
CA SER A 186 13.21 -22.02 -4.28
C SER A 186 12.52 -23.34 -3.93
N LEU A 187 11.18 -23.35 -3.91
CA LEU A 187 10.38 -24.55 -3.67
C LEU A 187 10.55 -25.60 -4.79
N GLU A 188 10.45 -25.19 -6.06
CA GLU A 188 10.63 -26.07 -7.23
C GLU A 188 12.01 -26.75 -7.24
N ARG A 189 13.05 -26.02 -6.86
CA ARG A 189 14.43 -26.53 -6.81
C ARG A 189 14.79 -27.22 -5.49
N GLN A 190 13.91 -27.16 -4.49
CA GLN A 190 14.17 -27.62 -3.13
C GLN A 190 15.50 -27.06 -2.59
N SER A 191 15.78 -25.80 -2.86
CA SER A 191 17.03 -25.14 -2.52
C SER A 191 16.80 -23.79 -1.86
N PRO A 192 17.71 -23.34 -0.96
CA PRO A 192 17.61 -22.01 -0.37
C PRO A 192 17.58 -20.91 -1.41
N ALA A 193 16.99 -19.78 -1.06
CA ALA A 193 16.89 -18.59 -1.92
C ALA A 193 18.27 -17.90 -2.06
N THR A 194 19.19 -18.52 -2.76
CA THR A 194 20.53 -18.01 -3.05
C THR A 194 20.55 -17.10 -4.29
N MET A 195 21.69 -16.48 -4.57
CA MET A 195 21.88 -15.62 -5.75
C MET A 195 21.46 -16.28 -7.07
N SER A 196 21.65 -17.60 -7.21
CA SER A 196 21.23 -18.32 -8.41
C SER A 196 19.71 -18.37 -8.58
N VAL A 197 18.97 -18.42 -7.46
CA VAL A 197 17.52 -18.36 -7.44
C VAL A 197 17.03 -16.94 -7.75
N TRP A 198 17.66 -15.91 -7.15
CA TRP A 198 17.29 -14.51 -7.43
C TRP A 198 17.48 -14.16 -8.91
N ARG A 199 18.62 -14.57 -9.49
CA ARG A 199 18.88 -14.37 -10.93
C ARG A 199 17.82 -15.05 -11.78
N ALA A 200 17.51 -16.31 -11.50
CA ALA A 200 16.47 -17.03 -12.22
C ALA A 200 15.09 -16.39 -12.08
N ALA A 201 14.76 -15.81 -10.92
CA ALA A 201 13.51 -15.10 -10.71
C ALA A 201 13.45 -13.82 -11.54
N LEU A 202 14.52 -13.04 -11.56
CA LEU A 202 14.62 -11.83 -12.38
C LEU A 202 14.53 -12.16 -13.87
N GLU A 203 15.23 -13.19 -14.35
CA GLU A 203 15.15 -13.66 -15.73
C GLU A 203 13.73 -14.12 -16.10
N ALA A 204 13.04 -14.79 -15.20
CA ALA A 204 11.67 -15.25 -15.44
C ALA A 204 10.65 -14.09 -15.56
N LEU A 205 10.91 -12.97 -14.90
CA LEU A 205 10.03 -11.80 -14.94
C LEU A 205 10.31 -10.85 -16.11
N HIS A 206 11.58 -10.70 -16.49
CA HIS A 206 11.99 -9.73 -17.51
C HIS A 206 12.26 -10.37 -18.89
N GLY A 207 12.20 -11.69 -18.99
CA GLY A 207 12.70 -12.43 -20.15
C GLY A 207 14.24 -12.54 -20.12
N PRO A 208 14.85 -13.28 -21.06
CA PRO A 208 16.31 -13.35 -21.16
C PRO A 208 16.85 -11.94 -21.36
N GLU A 209 17.78 -11.54 -20.49
CA GLU A 209 18.48 -10.25 -20.56
C GLU A 209 18.91 -10.00 -22.01
N GLN A 210 18.25 -9.07 -22.69
CA GLN A 210 18.80 -8.53 -23.92
C GLN A 210 20.09 -7.84 -23.49
N GLN A 211 21.23 -8.49 -23.76
CA GLN A 211 22.54 -7.86 -23.63
C GLN A 211 22.44 -6.52 -24.36
N ARG A 212 22.35 -5.43 -23.62
CA ARG A 212 22.63 -4.10 -24.15
C ARG A 212 24.08 -4.12 -24.55
N LEU A 213 24.30 -4.44 -25.81
CA LEU A 213 25.59 -4.16 -26.48
C LEU A 213 25.77 -2.64 -26.39
N LEU A 214 26.76 -2.24 -25.61
CA LEU A 214 27.36 -0.93 -25.64
C LEU A 214 28.03 -0.68 -27.01
#